data_b7b8f82f5785dd8bc9ed08b1a722dc63
#
_entry.id   b7b8f82f5785dd8bc9ed08b1a722dc63
#
_cell.length_a   1.000
_cell.length_b   1.000
_cell.length_c   1.000
_cell.angle_alpha   90.00
_cell.angle_beta   90.00
_cell.angle_gamma   90.00
#
_symmetry.space_group_name_H-M   'P 1'
#
loop_
_entity.id
_entity.type
_entity.pdbx_description
1 polymer ?
#
loop_
_entity_poly.entity_id
_entity_poly.type
_entity_poly.pdbx_seq_one_letter_code
_entity_poly.pdbx_strand_id
1 'polypeptide(L)'
;GCEQKLSLFGLINMDEFDKYRAGQMPALKNLMQMTTLTFRRAHRPAFSHLPRIASFIGTSNMTDLLTDPTGSRRFLCAEVDGKIDCTPPDHAQLFAQLKAELAGGERYWFSEEEEKEIQHSNRNFYKMPAEQELFLRCFRMPQEGELSKPYTTTDLFNYLQKHYPAAMRGVTPNRLGRMMVALGIPVSYTHLTLP
;
A
#
# COMPACT_ATOMS: atom_id res chain seq x y z
N GLY A 1 21.86 3.02 15.39
CA GLY A 1 20.57 2.37 15.19
C GLY A 1 20.23 2.24 13.71
N CYS A 2 19.21 1.47 13.37
CA CYS A 2 18.81 1.26 11.98
C CYS A 2 18.44 2.57 11.27
N GLU A 3 17.85 3.53 11.99
CA GLU A 3 17.46 4.83 11.45
C GLU A 3 18.65 5.66 10.92
N GLN A 4 19.84 5.54 11.52
CA GLN A 4 21.02 6.25 11.03
C GLN A 4 21.43 5.80 9.62
N LYS A 5 21.13 4.56 9.22
CA LYS A 5 21.40 4.06 7.87
C LYS A 5 20.64 4.86 6.80
N LEU A 6 19.49 5.43 7.15
CA LEU A 6 18.68 6.23 6.22
C LEU A 6 19.34 7.56 5.82
N SER A 7 20.34 8.00 6.57
CA SER A 7 21.14 9.20 6.26
C SER A 7 22.54 8.87 5.70
N LEU A 8 22.88 7.58 5.60
CA LEU A 8 24.19 7.12 5.12
C LEU A 8 24.15 6.47 3.74
N PHE A 9 23.03 5.80 3.43
CA PHE A 9 22.85 5.08 2.17
C PHE A 9 21.81 5.77 1.30
N GLY A 10 22.11 5.92 0.01
CA GLY A 10 21.18 6.48 -0.97
C GLY A 10 20.06 5.51 -1.36
N LEU A 11 20.33 4.19 -1.30
CA LEU A 11 19.37 3.14 -1.62
C LEU A 11 19.44 2.02 -0.58
N ILE A 12 18.28 1.56 -0.13
CA ILE A 12 18.13 0.43 0.79
C ILE A 12 17.28 -0.64 0.10
N ASN A 13 17.88 -1.81 -0.11
CA ASN A 13 17.16 -2.97 -0.61
C ASN A 13 16.47 -3.71 0.54
N MET A 14 15.16 -3.92 0.39
CA MET A 14 14.32 -4.71 1.29
C MET A 14 13.96 -6.02 0.58
N ASP A 15 14.83 -7.00 0.74
CA ASP A 15 14.62 -8.32 0.18
C ASP A 15 13.42 -9.01 0.85
N GLU A 16 12.67 -9.80 0.08
CA GLU A 16 11.47 -10.52 0.54
C GLU A 16 10.44 -9.57 1.22
N PHE A 17 10.07 -8.52 0.53
CA PHE A 17 9.14 -7.50 1.03
C PHE A 17 7.80 -8.08 1.51
N ASP A 18 7.37 -9.19 0.93
CA ASP A 18 6.16 -9.93 1.33
C ASP A 18 6.21 -10.45 2.78
N LYS A 19 7.39 -10.59 3.38
CA LYS A 19 7.54 -10.98 4.79
C LYS A 19 7.23 -9.84 5.78
N TYR A 20 7.14 -8.61 5.29
CA TYR A 20 6.73 -7.49 6.14
C TYR A 20 5.26 -7.60 6.53
N ARG A 21 5.00 -7.62 7.83
CA ARG A 21 3.63 -7.73 8.36
C ARG A 21 2.85 -6.45 8.13
N ALA A 22 1.54 -6.56 7.95
CA ALA A 22 0.64 -5.41 7.80
C ALA A 22 0.80 -4.36 8.92
N GLY A 23 1.11 -4.78 10.16
CA GLY A 23 1.39 -3.88 11.27
C GLY A 23 2.69 -3.08 11.16
N GLN A 24 3.64 -3.48 10.32
CA GLN A 24 4.91 -2.77 10.08
C GLN A 24 4.79 -1.72 8.97
N MET A 25 3.79 -1.84 8.10
CA MET A 25 3.59 -0.94 6.96
C MET A 25 3.38 0.52 7.35
N PRO A 26 2.62 0.88 8.42
CA PRO A 26 2.50 2.27 8.85
C PRO A 26 3.84 2.89 9.25
N ALA A 27 4.70 2.13 9.95
CA ALA A 27 6.03 2.59 10.34
C ALA A 27 6.93 2.82 9.13
N LEU A 28 6.92 1.90 8.15
CA LEU A 28 7.66 2.04 6.90
C LEU A 28 7.18 3.27 6.10
N LYS A 29 5.87 3.44 5.93
CA LYS A 29 5.28 4.61 5.26
C LYS A 29 5.70 5.93 5.93
N ASN A 30 5.77 5.94 7.26
CA ASN A 30 6.25 7.09 8.01
C ASN A 30 7.74 7.36 7.73
N LEU A 31 8.58 6.33 7.76
CA LEU A 31 10.01 6.45 7.43
C LEU A 31 10.24 6.98 6.00
N MET A 32 9.42 6.54 5.03
CA MET A 32 9.48 7.02 3.65
C MET A 32 9.14 8.50 3.50
N GLN A 33 8.33 9.06 4.39
CA GLN A 33 7.91 10.47 4.37
C GLN A 33 8.80 11.40 5.19
N MET A 34 9.61 10.87 6.11
CA MET A 34 10.50 11.70 6.91
C MET A 34 11.56 12.35 6.02
N THR A 35 11.72 13.65 6.15
CA THR A 35 12.81 14.41 5.51
C THR A 35 14.03 14.51 6.41
N THR A 36 13.80 14.49 7.72
CA THR A 36 14.85 14.64 8.73
C THR A 36 14.69 13.55 9.80
N LEU A 37 15.79 12.94 10.14
CA LEU A 37 15.88 11.93 11.20
C LEU A 37 16.39 12.60 12.47
N THR A 38 15.65 12.42 13.57
CA THR A 38 16.04 12.94 14.87
C THR A 38 16.34 11.76 15.79
N PHE A 39 17.57 11.65 16.25
CA PHE A 39 17.98 10.58 17.14
C PHE A 39 18.95 11.08 18.21
N ARG A 40 18.94 10.40 19.34
CA ARG A 40 19.87 10.66 20.42
C ARG A 40 21.02 9.65 20.37
N ARG A 41 22.25 10.13 20.28
CA ARG A 41 23.44 9.28 20.42
C ARG A 41 23.60 8.84 21.88
N ALA A 42 23.98 7.59 22.09
CA ALA A 42 24.29 7.11 23.43
C ALA A 42 25.36 8.04 24.08
N HIS A 43 25.14 8.34 25.34
CA HIS A 43 26.04 9.21 26.16
C HIS A 43 26.16 10.67 25.68
N ARG A 44 25.28 11.17 24.81
CA ARG A 44 25.20 12.59 24.46
C ARG A 44 23.85 13.17 24.85
N PRO A 45 23.80 14.35 25.50
CA PRO A 45 22.54 14.97 25.94
C PRO A 45 21.76 15.57 24.75
N ALA A 46 22.43 15.97 23.69
CA ALA A 46 21.82 16.62 22.53
C ALA A 46 21.30 15.63 21.49
N PHE A 47 20.17 15.97 20.89
CA PHE A 47 19.64 15.28 19.70
C PHE A 47 20.49 15.64 18.47
N SER A 48 20.68 14.67 17.60
CA SER A 48 21.28 14.84 16.29
C SER A 48 20.20 14.83 15.23
N HIS A 49 20.25 15.77 14.29
CA HIS A 49 19.35 15.88 13.17
C HIS A 49 20.15 15.59 11.89
N LEU A 50 19.73 14.59 11.13
CA LEU A 50 20.36 14.23 9.85
C LEU A 50 19.29 14.17 8.75
N PRO A 51 19.61 14.63 7.52
CA PRO A 51 18.69 14.46 6.40
C PRO A 51 18.53 12.98 6.07
N ARG A 52 17.31 12.56 5.74
CA ARG A 52 17.09 11.26 5.14
C ARG A 52 17.40 11.36 3.65
N ILE A 53 18.34 10.58 3.18
CA ILE A 53 18.72 10.50 1.75
C ILE A 53 18.31 9.16 1.12
N ALA A 54 17.94 8.17 1.94
CA ALA A 54 17.64 6.84 1.47
C ALA A 54 16.34 6.78 0.66
N SER A 55 16.40 6.18 -0.52
CA SER A 55 15.28 5.57 -1.22
C SER A 55 15.20 4.08 -0.91
N PHE A 56 14.05 3.46 -1.19
CA PHE A 56 13.82 2.05 -0.89
C PHE A 56 13.50 1.32 -2.19
N ILE A 57 14.04 0.11 -2.31
CA ILE A 57 13.63 -0.87 -3.32
C ILE A 57 13.27 -2.16 -2.58
N GLY A 58 12.27 -2.87 -3.04
CA GLY A 58 11.88 -4.15 -2.47
C GLY A 58 11.70 -5.20 -3.54
N THR A 59 11.98 -6.45 -3.20
CA THR A 59 11.73 -7.62 -4.04
C THR A 59 10.70 -8.52 -3.38
N SER A 60 9.87 -9.19 -4.17
CA SER A 60 8.88 -10.14 -3.67
C SER A 60 8.57 -11.21 -4.72
N ASN A 61 8.26 -12.40 -4.23
CA ASN A 61 7.75 -13.50 -5.04
C ASN A 61 6.20 -13.52 -5.10
N MET A 62 5.54 -12.56 -4.45
CA MET A 62 4.09 -12.46 -4.40
C MET A 62 3.62 -11.18 -5.09
N THR A 63 2.49 -11.24 -5.75
CA THR A 63 1.85 -10.08 -6.38
C THR A 63 0.95 -9.32 -5.41
N ASP A 64 0.36 -9.97 -4.40
CA ASP A 64 -0.57 -9.37 -3.43
C ASP A 64 0.15 -8.64 -2.28
N LEU A 65 0.93 -7.61 -2.60
CA LEU A 65 1.83 -6.90 -1.68
C LEU A 65 1.18 -5.80 -0.87
N LEU A 66 0.23 -5.10 -1.48
CA LEU A 66 -0.34 -3.89 -0.91
C LEU A 66 -1.63 -4.21 -0.16
N THR A 67 -1.76 -3.67 1.06
CA THR A 67 -2.94 -3.89 1.91
C THR A 67 -3.81 -2.65 2.10
N ASP A 68 -3.32 -1.47 1.65
CA ASP A 68 -3.98 -0.19 1.86
C ASP A 68 -4.02 0.62 0.56
N PRO A 69 -5.20 0.73 -0.07
CA PRO A 69 -5.38 1.47 -1.32
C PRO A 69 -4.95 2.94 -1.22
N THR A 70 -5.23 3.61 -0.10
CA THR A 70 -4.99 5.04 0.05
C THR A 70 -3.52 5.41 0.19
N GLY A 71 -2.68 4.46 0.62
CA GLY A 71 -1.25 4.68 0.84
C GLY A 71 -0.35 4.17 -0.28
N SER A 72 -0.90 3.60 -1.34
CA SER A 72 -0.14 2.93 -2.40
C SER A 72 0.63 3.86 -3.33
N ARG A 73 0.26 5.13 -3.41
CA ARG A 73 0.97 6.15 -4.21
C ARG A 73 2.46 6.29 -3.87
N ARG A 74 2.89 5.74 -2.72
CA ARG A 74 4.30 5.71 -2.30
C ARG A 74 5.10 4.55 -2.86
N PHE A 75 4.42 3.62 -3.52
CA PHE A 75 5.01 2.40 -4.08
C PHE A 75 4.87 2.42 -5.59
N LEU A 76 5.97 2.20 -6.28
CA LEU A 76 5.99 1.89 -7.69
C LEU A 76 6.14 0.38 -7.80
N CYS A 77 5.02 -0.32 -8.10
CA CYS A 77 5.05 -1.76 -8.25
C CYS A 77 5.22 -2.11 -9.72
N ALA A 78 6.17 -3.01 -10.00
CA ALA A 78 6.40 -3.56 -11.31
C ALA A 78 6.50 -5.08 -11.21
N GLU A 79 5.86 -5.78 -12.14
CA GLU A 79 5.97 -7.22 -12.29
C GLU A 79 7.08 -7.53 -13.32
N VAL A 80 7.94 -8.47 -12.95
CA VAL A 80 9.00 -8.95 -13.86
C VAL A 80 8.49 -10.23 -14.50
N ASP A 81 8.18 -10.17 -15.80
CA ASP A 81 7.60 -11.27 -16.57
C ASP A 81 8.63 -12.02 -17.44
N GLY A 82 9.89 -11.61 -17.38
CA GLY A 82 10.95 -12.17 -18.22
C GLY A 82 12.25 -12.46 -17.48
N LYS A 83 13.22 -12.94 -18.21
CA LYS A 83 14.57 -13.16 -17.68
C LYS A 83 15.26 -11.82 -17.48
N ILE A 84 15.71 -11.58 -16.25
CA ILE A 84 16.48 -10.38 -15.90
C ILE A 84 17.88 -10.49 -16.51
N ASP A 85 18.29 -9.45 -17.24
CA ASP A 85 19.67 -9.29 -17.67
C ASP A 85 20.52 -8.84 -16.47
N CYS A 86 21.45 -9.68 -16.05
CA CYS A 86 22.37 -9.42 -14.95
C CYS A 86 23.69 -8.82 -15.40
N THR A 87 23.81 -8.37 -16.66
CA THR A 87 25.02 -7.69 -17.12
C THR A 87 25.20 -6.38 -16.34
N PRO A 88 26.36 -6.15 -15.72
CA PRO A 88 26.58 -4.93 -14.96
C PRO A 88 26.42 -3.69 -15.85
N PRO A 89 25.57 -2.71 -15.46
CA PRO A 89 25.43 -1.46 -16.21
C PRO A 89 26.73 -0.62 -16.10
N ASP A 90 26.95 0.22 -17.11
CA ASP A 90 27.99 1.26 -17.00
C ASP A 90 27.54 2.33 -16.00
N HIS A 91 28.00 2.18 -14.77
CA HIS A 91 27.68 3.11 -13.69
C HIS A 91 28.12 4.55 -13.96
N ALA A 92 29.26 4.74 -14.66
CA ALA A 92 29.75 6.08 -14.97
C ALA A 92 28.81 6.82 -15.93
N GLN A 93 28.35 6.11 -16.96
CA GLN A 93 27.37 6.63 -17.91
C GLN A 93 26.01 6.91 -17.23
N LEU A 94 25.53 5.97 -16.41
CA LEU A 94 24.27 6.11 -15.68
C LEU A 94 24.28 7.36 -14.77
N PHE A 95 25.32 7.53 -13.97
CA PHE A 95 25.42 8.69 -13.10
C PHE A 95 25.64 10.01 -13.86
N ALA A 96 26.34 9.99 -15.01
CA ALA A 96 26.50 11.15 -15.86
C ALA A 96 25.13 11.59 -16.45
N GLN A 97 24.33 10.64 -16.90
CA GLN A 97 22.97 10.89 -17.38
C GLN A 97 22.09 11.50 -16.29
N LEU A 98 21.99 10.85 -15.12
CA LEU A 98 21.19 11.36 -13.99
C LEU A 98 21.60 12.78 -13.57
N LYS A 99 22.90 13.07 -13.57
CA LYS A 99 23.42 14.40 -13.27
C LYS A 99 23.02 15.43 -14.31
N ALA A 100 23.03 15.07 -15.59
CA ALA A 100 22.61 15.94 -16.68
C ALA A 100 21.10 16.22 -16.62
N GLU A 101 20.28 15.21 -16.37
CA GLU A 101 18.82 15.33 -16.20
C GLU A 101 18.46 16.27 -15.04
N LEU A 102 19.08 16.08 -13.87
CA LEU A 102 18.88 16.98 -12.72
C LEU A 102 19.32 18.41 -13.00
N ALA A 103 20.44 18.59 -13.70
CA ALA A 103 20.91 19.91 -14.11
C ALA A 103 19.98 20.57 -15.14
N GLY A 104 19.32 19.76 -15.97
CA GLY A 104 18.28 20.18 -16.93
C GLY A 104 16.94 20.54 -16.28
N GLY A 105 16.78 20.34 -14.96
CA GLY A 105 15.54 20.63 -14.22
C GLY A 105 14.51 19.50 -14.28
N GLU A 106 14.94 18.27 -14.60
CA GLU A 106 14.05 17.10 -14.55
C GLU A 106 13.48 16.92 -13.15
N ARG A 107 12.18 16.62 -13.07
CA ARG A 107 11.48 16.45 -11.79
C ARG A 107 11.84 15.09 -11.18
N TYR A 108 12.02 15.06 -9.88
CA TYR A 108 12.24 13.85 -9.08
C TYR A 108 11.03 13.53 -8.18
N TRP A 109 9.89 14.16 -8.42
CA TRP A 109 8.61 13.92 -7.72
C TRP A 109 7.48 13.75 -8.74
N PHE A 110 6.42 13.09 -8.34
CA PHE A 110 5.23 12.86 -9.16
C PHE A 110 4.22 13.98 -8.98
N SER A 111 3.50 14.34 -10.05
CA SER A 111 2.31 15.19 -9.99
C SER A 111 1.12 14.42 -9.41
N GLU A 112 0.02 15.13 -9.11
CA GLU A 112 -1.21 14.48 -8.64
C GLU A 112 -1.81 13.51 -9.67
N GLU A 113 -1.68 13.82 -10.96
CA GLU A 113 -2.12 12.97 -12.07
C GLU A 113 -1.29 11.69 -12.12
N GLU A 114 0.03 11.83 -12.08
CA GLU A 114 0.96 10.70 -12.05
C GLU A 114 0.76 9.83 -10.79
N GLU A 115 0.48 10.43 -9.62
CA GLU A 115 0.12 9.68 -8.40
C GLU A 115 -1.17 8.86 -8.59
N LYS A 116 -2.17 9.38 -9.31
CA LYS A 116 -3.40 8.63 -9.63
C LYS A 116 -3.12 7.47 -10.59
N GLU A 117 -2.25 7.68 -11.57
CA GLU A 117 -1.81 6.62 -12.49
C GLU A 117 -1.06 5.51 -11.75
N ILE A 118 -0.14 5.87 -10.85
CA ILE A 118 0.55 4.92 -9.98
C ILE A 118 -0.46 4.11 -9.14
N GLN A 119 -1.44 4.79 -8.52
CA GLN A 119 -2.47 4.11 -7.74
C GLN A 119 -3.32 3.18 -8.62
N HIS A 120 -3.60 3.55 -9.85
CA HIS A 120 -4.34 2.71 -10.79
C HIS A 120 -3.53 1.47 -11.18
N SER A 121 -2.26 1.64 -11.55
CA SER A 121 -1.33 0.54 -11.86
C SER A 121 -1.17 -0.43 -10.69
N ASN A 122 -1.09 0.11 -9.48
CA ASN A 122 -0.94 -0.67 -8.26
C ASN A 122 -2.17 -1.54 -7.90
N ARG A 123 -3.30 -1.40 -8.59
CA ARG A 123 -4.53 -2.18 -8.28
C ARG A 123 -4.30 -3.68 -8.37
N ASN A 124 -3.46 -4.12 -9.28
CA ASN A 124 -3.14 -5.53 -9.48
C ASN A 124 -2.29 -6.13 -8.34
N PHE A 125 -1.68 -5.27 -7.52
CA PHE A 125 -0.82 -5.66 -6.41
C PHE A 125 -1.51 -5.58 -5.05
N TYR A 126 -2.83 -5.37 -5.03
CA TYR A 126 -3.58 -5.34 -3.77
C TYR A 126 -4.01 -6.72 -3.32
N LYS A 127 -3.68 -7.00 -2.07
CA LYS A 127 -4.28 -8.11 -1.35
C LYS A 127 -5.71 -7.76 -0.98
N MET A 128 -6.65 -8.42 -1.60
CA MET A 128 -8.06 -8.29 -1.22
C MET A 128 -8.27 -8.84 0.19
N PRO A 129 -8.79 -8.05 1.16
CA PRO A 129 -9.13 -8.56 2.47
C PRO A 129 -10.19 -9.67 2.40
N ALA A 130 -10.08 -10.68 3.24
CA ALA A 130 -11.00 -11.82 3.23
C ALA A 130 -12.47 -11.39 3.44
N GLU A 131 -12.70 -10.39 4.27
CA GLU A 131 -14.03 -9.81 4.48
C GLU A 131 -14.59 -9.14 3.22
N GLN A 132 -13.74 -8.54 2.39
CA GLN A 132 -14.14 -7.94 1.11
C GLN A 132 -14.48 -9.02 0.08
N GLU A 133 -13.66 -10.04 -0.04
CA GLU A 133 -13.91 -11.17 -0.93
C GLU A 133 -15.24 -11.86 -0.59
N LEU A 134 -15.45 -12.14 0.70
CA LEU A 134 -16.70 -12.73 1.18
C LEU A 134 -17.91 -11.84 0.93
N PHE A 135 -17.76 -10.53 1.17
CA PHE A 135 -18.83 -9.57 0.92
C PHE A 135 -19.23 -9.59 -0.55
N LEU A 136 -18.28 -9.49 -1.48
CA LEU A 136 -18.55 -9.49 -2.92
C LEU A 136 -19.10 -10.84 -3.42
N ARG A 137 -18.77 -11.94 -2.75
CA ARG A 137 -19.30 -13.27 -3.07
C ARG A 137 -20.72 -13.49 -2.54
N CYS A 138 -21.04 -12.93 -1.36
CA CYS A 138 -22.34 -13.13 -0.70
C CYS A 138 -23.38 -12.06 -1.05
N PHE A 139 -22.96 -10.91 -1.57
CA PHE A 139 -23.86 -9.78 -1.82
C PHE A 139 -23.53 -9.14 -3.16
N ARG A 140 -24.58 -8.73 -3.87
CA ARG A 140 -24.46 -7.93 -5.09
C ARG A 140 -25.50 -6.80 -5.10
N MET A 141 -25.25 -5.78 -5.88
CA MET A 141 -26.26 -4.76 -6.14
C MET A 141 -27.41 -5.35 -6.94
N PRO A 142 -28.67 -4.99 -6.62
CA PRO A 142 -29.84 -5.45 -7.37
C PRO A 142 -29.79 -4.91 -8.80
N GLN A 143 -30.27 -5.71 -9.74
CA GLN A 143 -30.51 -5.26 -11.10
C GLN A 143 -31.84 -4.52 -11.20
N GLU A 144 -32.03 -3.77 -12.27
CA GLU A 144 -33.27 -3.01 -12.49
C GLU A 144 -34.48 -3.96 -12.53
N GLY A 145 -35.49 -3.67 -11.68
CA GLY A 145 -36.67 -4.51 -11.52
C GLY A 145 -36.56 -5.68 -10.55
N GLU A 146 -35.39 -5.90 -9.93
CA GLU A 146 -35.21 -6.94 -8.91
C GLU A 146 -35.72 -6.51 -7.53
N LEU A 147 -36.37 -7.44 -6.83
CA LEU A 147 -36.74 -7.22 -5.43
C LEU A 147 -35.47 -7.24 -4.58
N SER A 148 -35.19 -6.12 -3.94
CA SER A 148 -34.07 -5.98 -3.03
C SER A 148 -34.54 -5.76 -1.60
N LYS A 149 -33.75 -6.23 -0.65
CA LYS A 149 -34.01 -6.03 0.77
C LYS A 149 -33.00 -5.01 1.33
N PRO A 150 -33.48 -4.03 2.11
CA PRO A 150 -32.57 -3.10 2.80
C PRO A 150 -31.83 -3.82 3.94
N TYR A 151 -30.54 -3.66 3.98
CA TYR A 151 -29.67 -4.15 5.04
C TYR A 151 -28.90 -3.01 5.68
N THR A 152 -28.72 -3.06 6.98
CA THR A 152 -27.76 -2.21 7.66
C THR A 152 -26.37 -2.87 7.62
N THR A 153 -25.30 -2.08 7.81
CA THR A 153 -23.93 -2.63 7.93
C THR A 153 -23.84 -3.69 9.03
N THR A 154 -24.60 -3.52 10.10
CA THR A 154 -24.63 -4.49 11.21
C THR A 154 -25.30 -5.80 10.80
N ASP A 155 -26.37 -5.75 10.00
CA ASP A 155 -27.02 -6.96 9.50
C ASP A 155 -26.09 -7.76 8.60
N LEU A 156 -25.39 -7.06 7.70
CA LEU A 156 -24.40 -7.66 6.79
C LEU A 156 -23.23 -8.26 7.58
N PHE A 157 -22.73 -7.54 8.59
CA PHE A 157 -21.68 -8.03 9.46
C PHE A 157 -22.10 -9.30 10.21
N ASN A 158 -23.29 -9.29 10.81
CA ASN A 158 -23.82 -10.43 11.57
C ASN A 158 -24.05 -11.64 10.64
N TYR A 159 -24.53 -11.42 9.43
CA TYR A 159 -24.65 -12.46 8.43
C TYR A 159 -23.30 -13.09 8.10
N LEU A 160 -22.31 -12.29 7.76
CA LEU A 160 -20.97 -12.79 7.43
C LEU A 160 -20.30 -13.48 8.62
N GLN A 161 -20.43 -12.91 9.83
CA GLN A 161 -19.87 -13.50 11.04
C GLN A 161 -20.51 -14.85 11.38
N LYS A 162 -21.82 -14.99 11.17
CA LYS A 162 -22.55 -16.25 11.42
C LYS A 162 -22.13 -17.35 10.44
N HIS A 163 -21.97 -17.01 9.16
CA HIS A 163 -21.70 -18.01 8.11
C HIS A 163 -20.20 -18.26 7.89
N TYR A 164 -19.34 -17.29 8.20
CA TYR A 164 -17.89 -17.33 7.96
C TYR A 164 -17.06 -16.84 9.17
N PRO A 165 -17.23 -17.44 10.35
CA PRO A 165 -16.65 -16.93 11.59
C PRO A 165 -15.11 -16.87 11.58
N ALA A 166 -14.46 -17.80 10.86
CA ALA A 166 -13.00 -17.84 10.79
C ALA A 166 -12.43 -16.63 10.00
N ALA A 167 -13.04 -16.31 8.86
CA ALA A 167 -12.61 -15.19 8.02
C ALA A 167 -12.99 -13.83 8.61
N MET A 168 -14.05 -13.77 9.42
CA MET A 168 -14.48 -12.55 10.11
C MET A 168 -13.76 -12.32 11.45
N ARG A 169 -12.78 -13.15 11.81
CA ARG A 169 -12.03 -12.98 13.06
C ARG A 169 -11.25 -11.66 13.05
N GLY A 170 -11.51 -10.80 14.05
CA GLY A 170 -10.89 -9.48 14.17
C GLY A 170 -11.45 -8.39 13.24
N VAL A 171 -12.46 -8.71 12.45
CA VAL A 171 -13.24 -7.73 11.70
C VAL A 171 -14.27 -7.10 12.62
N THR A 172 -14.54 -5.80 12.46
CA THR A 172 -15.57 -5.07 13.21
C THR A 172 -16.60 -4.47 12.23
N PRO A 173 -17.83 -4.17 12.67
CA PRO A 173 -18.82 -3.49 11.82
C PRO A 173 -18.30 -2.19 11.21
N ASN A 174 -17.53 -1.41 11.97
CA ASN A 174 -16.92 -0.17 11.47
C ASN A 174 -15.87 -0.42 10.37
N ARG A 175 -15.11 -1.51 10.46
CA ARG A 175 -14.16 -1.90 9.41
C ARG A 175 -14.90 -2.33 8.15
N LEU A 176 -15.96 -3.14 8.28
CA LEU A 176 -16.82 -3.53 7.17
C LEU A 176 -17.47 -2.30 6.52
N GLY A 177 -18.01 -1.37 7.30
CA GLY A 177 -18.60 -0.14 6.80
C GLY A 177 -17.62 0.71 5.99
N ARG A 178 -16.39 0.89 6.48
CA ARG A 178 -15.35 1.61 5.72
C ARG A 178 -14.99 0.92 4.42
N MET A 179 -14.93 -0.40 4.41
CA MET A 179 -14.72 -1.19 3.20
C MET A 179 -15.86 -0.98 2.20
N MET A 180 -17.12 -1.00 2.64
CA MET A 180 -18.28 -0.75 1.78
C MET A 180 -18.23 0.65 1.15
N VAL A 181 -17.88 1.68 1.94
CA VAL A 181 -17.70 3.04 1.42
C VAL A 181 -16.60 3.08 0.34
N ALA A 182 -15.48 2.40 0.57
CA ALA A 182 -14.39 2.32 -0.40
C ALA A 182 -14.79 1.60 -1.70
N LEU A 183 -15.78 0.71 -1.65
CA LEU A 183 -16.38 0.05 -2.81
C LEU A 183 -17.51 0.88 -3.48
N GLY A 184 -17.77 2.10 -2.98
CA GLY A 184 -18.85 2.94 -3.47
C GLY A 184 -20.25 2.49 -3.03
N ILE A 185 -20.34 1.62 -2.02
CA ILE A 185 -21.61 1.08 -1.50
C ILE A 185 -22.08 1.95 -0.33
N PRO A 186 -23.29 2.54 -0.38
CA PRO A 186 -23.81 3.37 0.70
C PRO A 186 -24.00 2.56 2.00
N VAL A 187 -23.70 3.17 3.15
CA VAL A 187 -23.66 2.48 4.47
C VAL A 187 -24.99 2.56 5.23
N SER A 188 -25.88 3.52 4.86
CA SER A 188 -27.08 3.87 5.65
C SER A 188 -28.30 3.12 5.19
N TYR A 189 -28.49 2.14 4.67
CA TYR A 189 -29.54 1.31 4.07
C TYR A 189 -29.13 0.89 2.66
N THR A 190 -28.34 -0.15 2.60
CA THR A 190 -27.89 -0.70 1.34
C THR A 190 -28.92 -1.71 0.85
N HIS A 191 -29.48 -1.48 -0.32
CA HIS A 191 -30.31 -2.47 -1.01
C HIS A 191 -29.38 -3.50 -1.68
N LEU A 192 -29.40 -4.73 -1.20
CA LEU A 192 -28.60 -5.83 -1.71
C LEU A 192 -29.47 -7.07 -1.94
N THR A 193 -29.06 -7.92 -2.84
CA THR A 193 -29.60 -9.25 -3.04
C THR A 193 -28.58 -10.30 -2.61
N LEU A 194 -29.07 -11.36 -1.99
CA LEU A 194 -28.31 -12.59 -1.81
C LEU A 194 -28.27 -13.34 -3.15
N PRO A 195 -27.19 -14.04 -3.46
CA PRO A 195 -27.12 -14.85 -4.67
C PRO A 195 -28.12 -16.00 -4.67
#